data_f7ae5f3904d0fc65b63899848e6d0753
#
_entry.id   f7ae5f3904d0fc65b63899848e6d0753
#
_cell.length_a   1.000
_cell.length_b   1.000
_cell.length_c   1.000
_cell.angle_alpha   90.00
_cell.angle_beta   90.00
_cell.angle_gamma   90.00
#
_symmetry.space_group_name_H-M   'P 1'
#
loop_
_entity.id
_entity.type
_entity.pdbx_description
1 polymer ?
#
loop_
_entity_poly.entity_id
_entity_poly.type
_entity_poly.pdbx_seq_one_letter_code
_entity_poly.pdbx_strand_id
1 'polypeptide(L)'
;MKSCVCSTRLGWVGLAFSKKGLRAATLPQTSANAAEEELRRRGGGEPIDATEAGDWPQLLRRYASGEPVSFSDGLDLDQGTPFQRRVWQTLLEIPRGETRSYMWVAEQIGRPEAARAVGQAVGTNPLAIVVPCHRVVASDGGLGGYGGGLALKETLLRIEGARAGSE
;
A
#
# COMPACT_ATOMS: atom_id res chain seq x y z
N MET A 1 -10.78 -14.63 -8.72
CA MET A 1 -10.38 -13.91 -7.48
C MET A 1 -11.53 -13.90 -6.48
N LYS A 2 -11.20 -13.77 -5.23
CA LYS A 2 -12.16 -13.58 -4.14
C LYS A 2 -11.97 -12.18 -3.56
N SER A 3 -13.03 -11.58 -3.03
CA SER A 3 -12.95 -10.22 -2.50
C SER A 3 -13.83 -10.01 -1.28
N CYS A 4 -13.41 -9.11 -0.42
CA CYS A 4 -14.21 -8.67 0.72
C CYS A 4 -13.88 -7.22 1.07
N VAL A 5 -14.68 -6.64 1.95
CA VAL A 5 -14.39 -5.31 2.50
C VAL A 5 -14.36 -5.40 4.02
N CYS A 6 -13.56 -4.58 4.64
CA CYS A 6 -13.49 -4.50 6.10
C CYS A 6 -13.40 -3.05 6.56
N SER A 7 -13.99 -2.76 7.72
CA SER A 7 -13.91 -1.44 8.32
C SER A 7 -12.67 -1.35 9.21
N THR A 8 -12.03 -0.19 9.18
CA THR A 8 -10.91 0.15 10.04
C THR A 8 -11.11 1.57 10.57
N ARG A 9 -10.27 2.01 11.48
CA ARG A 9 -10.26 3.41 11.95
C ARG A 9 -9.97 4.41 10.84
N LEU A 10 -9.30 3.97 9.77
CA LEU A 10 -8.98 4.83 8.62
C LEU A 10 -10.10 4.85 7.58
N GLY A 11 -11.05 3.94 7.66
CA GLY A 11 -12.13 3.80 6.70
C GLY A 11 -12.29 2.36 6.22
N TRP A 12 -13.09 2.17 5.20
CA TRP A 12 -13.38 0.86 4.61
C TRP A 12 -12.33 0.51 3.58
N VAL A 13 -11.75 -0.67 3.71
CA VAL A 13 -10.71 -1.18 2.81
C VAL A 13 -11.26 -2.38 2.07
N GLY A 14 -11.10 -2.39 0.75
CA GLY A 14 -11.41 -3.53 -0.09
C GLY A 14 -10.18 -4.40 -0.28
N LEU A 15 -10.36 -5.71 -0.19
CA LEU A 15 -9.30 -6.70 -0.35
C LEU A 15 -9.70 -7.69 -1.43
N ALA A 16 -8.77 -8.01 -2.33
CA ALA A 16 -8.98 -9.04 -3.33
C ALA A 16 -7.82 -10.04 -3.31
N PHE A 17 -8.16 -11.30 -3.46
CA PHE A 17 -7.23 -12.42 -3.31
C PHE A 17 -7.20 -13.27 -4.57
N SER A 18 -5.99 -13.63 -5.00
CA SER A 18 -5.76 -14.69 -5.96
C SER A 18 -5.41 -15.99 -5.23
N LYS A 19 -5.13 -17.04 -6.00
CA LYS A 19 -4.62 -18.29 -5.42
C LYS A 19 -3.25 -18.13 -4.75
N LYS A 20 -2.52 -17.07 -5.09
CA LYS A 20 -1.17 -16.80 -4.55
C LYS A 20 -1.19 -15.93 -3.30
N GLY A 21 -2.28 -15.23 -3.04
CA GLY A 21 -2.38 -14.35 -1.87
C GLY A 21 -3.13 -13.05 -2.14
N LEU A 22 -2.88 -12.06 -1.29
CA LEU A 22 -3.49 -10.74 -1.44
C LEU A 22 -2.97 -10.05 -2.69
N ARG A 23 -3.87 -9.73 -3.60
CA ARG A 23 -3.56 -9.15 -4.91
C ARG A 23 -3.96 -7.69 -5.05
N ALA A 24 -4.95 -7.25 -4.29
CA ALA A 24 -5.38 -5.86 -4.28
C ALA A 24 -5.82 -5.44 -2.89
N ALA A 25 -5.47 -4.22 -2.51
CA ALA A 25 -5.97 -3.56 -1.32
C ALA A 25 -6.25 -2.11 -1.69
N THR A 26 -7.49 -1.66 -1.47
CA THR A 26 -7.85 -0.28 -1.80
C THR A 26 -7.34 0.68 -0.74
N LEU A 27 -7.21 1.95 -1.13
CA LEU A 27 -7.12 3.01 -0.13
C LEU A 27 -8.40 3.03 0.71
N PRO A 28 -8.33 3.51 1.97
CA PRO A 28 -9.52 3.63 2.79
C PRO A 28 -10.61 4.47 2.14
N GLN A 29 -11.83 3.97 2.18
CA GLN A 29 -13.01 4.58 1.58
C GLN A 29 -14.00 4.96 2.68
N THR A 30 -14.95 5.84 2.35
CA THR A 30 -15.94 6.34 3.31
C THR A 30 -17.05 5.35 3.61
N SER A 31 -17.22 4.32 2.79
CA SER A 31 -18.26 3.32 2.98
C SER A 31 -17.85 1.96 2.41
N ALA A 32 -18.52 0.90 2.85
CA ALA A 32 -18.36 -0.43 2.30
C ALA A 32 -18.66 -0.44 0.79
N ASN A 33 -19.72 0.22 0.37
CA ASN A 33 -20.09 0.28 -1.04
C ASN A 33 -19.01 0.94 -1.89
N ALA A 34 -18.39 2.01 -1.39
CA ALA A 34 -17.31 2.69 -2.10
C ALA A 34 -16.09 1.77 -2.25
N ALA A 35 -15.76 1.00 -1.22
CA ALA A 35 -14.66 0.03 -1.28
C ALA A 35 -14.96 -1.10 -2.26
N GLU A 36 -16.17 -1.63 -2.26
CA GLU A 36 -16.59 -2.65 -3.21
C GLU A 36 -16.54 -2.15 -4.65
N GLU A 37 -16.97 -0.92 -4.89
CA GLU A 37 -16.96 -0.32 -6.20
C GLU A 37 -15.53 -0.12 -6.71
N GLU A 38 -14.63 0.29 -5.83
CA GLU A 38 -13.22 0.42 -6.17
C GLU A 38 -12.61 -0.95 -6.54
N LEU A 39 -12.96 -2.01 -5.81
CA LEU A 39 -12.52 -3.36 -6.16
C LEU A 39 -13.06 -3.78 -7.54
N ARG A 40 -14.31 -3.48 -7.83
CA ARG A 40 -14.89 -3.81 -9.15
C ARG A 40 -14.13 -3.13 -10.29
N ARG A 41 -13.72 -1.88 -10.10
CA ARG A 41 -12.93 -1.16 -11.10
C ARG A 41 -11.57 -1.81 -11.33
N ARG A 42 -11.06 -2.54 -10.36
CA ARG A 42 -9.77 -3.25 -10.43
C ARG A 42 -9.90 -4.71 -10.82
N GLY A 43 -11.05 -5.13 -11.34
CA GLY A 43 -11.28 -6.50 -11.77
C GLY A 43 -12.13 -7.32 -10.81
N GLY A 44 -12.44 -6.78 -9.65
CA GLY A 44 -13.35 -7.40 -8.69
C GLY A 44 -12.90 -8.75 -8.15
N GLY A 45 -13.88 -9.56 -7.83
CA GLY A 45 -13.72 -10.93 -7.31
C GLY A 45 -15.05 -11.45 -6.82
N GLU A 46 -15.13 -12.74 -6.63
CA GLU A 46 -16.28 -13.35 -5.98
C GLU A 46 -16.37 -12.89 -4.53
N PRO A 47 -17.49 -12.28 -4.10
CA PRO A 47 -17.60 -11.82 -2.72
C PRO A 47 -17.49 -12.98 -1.73
N ILE A 48 -16.69 -12.78 -0.69
CA ILE A 48 -16.55 -13.71 0.43
C ILE A 48 -16.82 -12.96 1.73
N ASP A 49 -17.13 -13.73 2.77
CA ASP A 49 -17.21 -13.18 4.12
C ASP A 49 -15.81 -12.77 4.59
N ALA A 50 -15.72 -11.71 5.40
CA ALA A 50 -14.43 -11.25 5.92
C ALA A 50 -13.70 -12.33 6.75
N THR A 51 -14.46 -13.26 7.36
CA THR A 51 -13.86 -14.38 8.08
C THR A 51 -13.11 -15.36 7.17
N GLU A 52 -13.43 -15.39 5.89
CA GLU A 52 -12.75 -16.22 4.90
C GLU A 52 -11.47 -15.58 4.37
N ALA A 53 -11.20 -14.32 4.73
CA ALA A 53 -10.02 -13.57 4.31
C ALA A 53 -8.80 -13.81 5.21
N GLY A 54 -8.87 -14.81 6.11
CA GLY A 54 -7.79 -15.07 7.05
C GLY A 54 -7.59 -13.91 8.02
N ASP A 55 -6.34 -13.62 8.32
CA ASP A 55 -6.00 -12.59 9.31
C ASP A 55 -5.99 -11.16 8.74
N TRP A 56 -6.16 -11.00 7.43
CA TRP A 56 -5.99 -9.70 6.77
C TRP A 56 -6.87 -8.58 7.34
N PRO A 57 -8.18 -8.79 7.54
CA PRO A 57 -9.00 -7.72 8.11
C PRO A 57 -8.53 -7.30 9.51
N GLN A 58 -8.14 -8.26 10.33
CA GLN A 58 -7.66 -7.97 11.68
C GLN A 58 -6.30 -7.27 11.68
N LEU A 59 -5.39 -7.69 10.81
CA LEU A 59 -4.09 -7.03 10.65
C LEU A 59 -4.27 -5.55 10.26
N LEU A 60 -5.17 -5.27 9.33
CA LEU A 60 -5.43 -3.89 8.91
C LEU A 60 -6.07 -3.07 10.02
N ARG A 61 -6.98 -3.64 10.81
CA ARG A 61 -7.57 -2.97 11.96
C ARG A 61 -6.52 -2.64 13.02
N ARG A 62 -5.64 -3.59 13.30
CA ARG A 62 -4.55 -3.39 14.26
C ARG A 62 -3.58 -2.31 13.77
N TYR A 63 -3.21 -2.36 12.49
CA TYR A 63 -2.37 -1.33 11.89
C TYR A 63 -3.02 0.06 12.03
N ALA A 64 -4.29 0.19 11.67
CA ALA A 64 -5.02 1.44 11.73
C ALA A 64 -5.14 1.98 13.17
N SER A 65 -5.05 1.10 14.17
CA SER A 65 -5.04 1.46 15.58
C SER A 65 -3.66 1.82 16.12
N GLY A 66 -2.64 1.78 15.26
CA GLY A 66 -1.27 2.15 15.65
C GLY A 66 -0.40 1.00 16.12
N GLU A 67 -0.89 -0.24 16.05
CA GLU A 67 -0.06 -1.38 16.42
C GLU A 67 0.97 -1.71 15.35
N PRO A 68 2.19 -2.09 15.73
CA PRO A 68 3.19 -2.53 14.76
C PRO A 68 2.82 -3.92 14.23
N VAL A 69 2.43 -3.97 12.96
CA VAL A 69 2.10 -5.22 12.27
C VAL A 69 2.98 -5.36 11.02
N SER A 70 3.24 -6.60 10.62
CA SER A 70 4.00 -6.91 9.41
C SER A 70 3.04 -7.45 8.34
N PHE A 71 3.23 -6.97 7.12
CA PHE A 71 2.43 -7.37 5.95
C PHE A 71 3.28 -8.10 4.90
N SER A 72 4.44 -8.65 5.27
CA SER A 72 5.41 -9.17 4.30
C SER A 72 5.01 -10.49 3.64
N ASP A 73 4.10 -11.23 4.25
CA ASP A 73 3.74 -12.58 3.80
C ASP A 73 2.39 -12.63 3.09
N GLY A 74 2.22 -13.60 2.20
CA GLY A 74 0.95 -13.84 1.55
C GLY A 74 0.55 -12.79 0.52
N LEU A 75 1.52 -12.15 -0.13
CA LEU A 75 1.27 -11.14 -1.16
C LEU A 75 1.38 -11.74 -2.55
N ASP A 76 0.49 -11.34 -3.44
CA ASP A 76 0.59 -11.63 -4.87
C ASP A 76 0.94 -10.34 -5.61
N LEU A 77 2.22 -10.15 -5.88
CA LEU A 77 2.74 -9.03 -6.65
C LEU A 77 2.97 -9.41 -8.13
N ASP A 78 2.49 -10.56 -8.57
CA ASP A 78 2.66 -11.04 -9.93
C ASP A 78 1.69 -10.33 -10.89
N GLN A 79 1.85 -9.03 -10.97
CA GLN A 79 1.07 -8.12 -11.81
C GLN A 79 1.94 -6.91 -12.15
N GLY A 80 1.52 -6.15 -13.14
CA GLY A 80 2.30 -5.00 -13.60
C GLY A 80 3.53 -5.41 -14.41
N THR A 81 4.34 -4.43 -14.74
CA THR A 81 5.59 -4.62 -15.49
C THR A 81 6.70 -5.14 -14.57
N PRO A 82 7.78 -5.73 -15.13
CA PRO A 82 8.93 -6.10 -14.31
C PRO A 82 9.50 -4.92 -13.52
N PHE A 83 9.53 -3.73 -14.11
CA PHE A 83 10.00 -2.51 -13.42
C PHE A 83 9.10 -2.17 -12.22
N GLN A 84 7.77 -2.17 -12.41
CA GLN A 84 6.82 -1.91 -11.33
C GLN A 84 6.99 -2.91 -10.19
N ARG A 85 7.09 -4.19 -10.52
CA ARG A 85 7.27 -5.23 -9.49
C ARG A 85 8.55 -5.03 -8.69
N ARG A 86 9.65 -4.66 -9.34
CA ARG A 86 10.91 -4.37 -8.65
C ARG A 86 10.77 -3.19 -7.70
N VAL A 87 10.09 -2.14 -8.13
CA VAL A 87 9.81 -0.98 -7.28
C VAL A 87 9.00 -1.42 -6.05
N TRP A 88 7.89 -2.10 -6.24
CA TRP A 88 7.03 -2.52 -5.14
C TRP A 88 7.76 -3.43 -4.15
N GLN A 89 8.57 -4.37 -4.64
CA GLN A 89 9.40 -5.24 -3.79
C GLN A 89 10.40 -4.43 -2.97
N THR A 90 10.98 -3.40 -3.55
CA THR A 90 11.91 -2.51 -2.86
C THR A 90 11.21 -1.72 -1.75
N LEU A 91 9.96 -1.27 -2.00
CA LEU A 91 9.18 -0.57 -0.97
C LEU A 91 8.96 -1.42 0.29
N LEU A 92 8.80 -2.74 0.13
CA LEU A 92 8.63 -3.65 1.26
C LEU A 92 9.85 -3.69 2.18
N GLU A 93 11.02 -3.26 1.71
CA GLU A 93 12.25 -3.20 2.49
C GLU A 93 12.33 -1.94 3.38
N ILE A 94 11.48 -0.96 3.17
CA ILE A 94 11.47 0.26 3.99
C ILE A 94 10.80 -0.05 5.33
N PRO A 95 11.53 0.05 6.45
CA PRO A 95 10.95 -0.30 7.75
C PRO A 95 9.85 0.67 8.19
N ARG A 96 8.95 0.17 9.01
CA ARG A 96 7.97 1.00 9.70
C ARG A 96 8.69 2.11 10.49
N GLY A 97 8.19 3.32 10.41
CA GLY A 97 8.76 4.47 11.11
C GLY A 97 9.88 5.16 10.35
N GLU A 98 10.25 4.66 9.17
CA GLU A 98 11.28 5.26 8.34
C GLU A 98 10.71 5.68 6.98
N THR A 99 11.39 6.63 6.36
CA THR A 99 11.07 7.08 5.00
C THR A 99 12.31 6.99 4.13
N ARG A 100 12.10 6.90 2.83
CA ARG A 100 13.19 6.92 1.83
C ARG A 100 12.74 7.79 0.66
N SER A 101 13.71 8.38 -0.04
CA SER A 101 13.41 9.19 -1.22
C SER A 101 13.12 8.32 -2.45
N TYR A 102 12.47 8.91 -3.45
CA TYR A 102 12.33 8.28 -4.77
C TYR A 102 13.71 7.95 -5.38
N MET A 103 14.69 8.81 -5.16
CA MET A 103 16.06 8.59 -5.61
C MET A 103 16.66 7.34 -4.96
N TRP A 104 16.45 7.16 -3.65
CA TRP A 104 16.93 5.98 -2.94
C TRP A 104 16.36 4.71 -3.57
N VAL A 105 15.06 4.69 -3.86
CA VAL A 105 14.43 3.52 -4.52
C VAL A 105 15.05 3.27 -5.89
N ALA A 106 15.27 4.33 -6.67
CA ALA A 106 15.91 4.23 -7.99
C ALA A 106 17.30 3.62 -7.89
N GLU A 107 18.08 4.04 -6.91
CA GLU A 107 19.41 3.49 -6.66
C GLU A 107 19.36 2.02 -6.28
N GLN A 108 18.41 1.62 -5.43
CA GLN A 108 18.25 0.23 -4.99
C GLN A 108 17.93 -0.73 -6.14
N ILE A 109 17.19 -0.27 -7.14
CA ILE A 109 16.86 -1.10 -8.32
C ILE A 109 17.93 -1.00 -9.42
N GLY A 110 19.03 -0.29 -9.16
CA GLY A 110 20.13 -0.14 -10.12
C GLY A 110 19.83 0.84 -11.28
N ARG A 111 18.88 1.75 -11.09
CA ARG A 111 18.45 2.72 -12.09
C ARG A 111 18.41 4.13 -11.49
N PRO A 112 19.57 4.68 -11.06
CA PRO A 112 19.60 5.97 -10.36
C PRO A 112 19.03 7.15 -11.18
N GLU A 113 19.00 7.03 -12.49
CA GLU A 113 18.40 8.01 -13.39
C GLU A 113 16.89 7.93 -13.49
N ALA A 114 16.27 6.91 -12.89
CA ALA A 114 14.86 6.57 -13.11
C ALA A 114 13.93 7.05 -11.98
N ALA A 115 14.30 8.07 -11.21
CA ALA A 115 13.48 8.52 -10.07
C ALA A 115 12.05 8.92 -10.48
N ARG A 116 11.86 9.53 -11.65
CA ARG A 116 10.53 9.87 -12.16
C ARG A 116 9.70 8.62 -12.46
N ALA A 117 10.30 7.63 -13.14
CA ALA A 117 9.63 6.37 -13.43
C ALA A 117 9.30 5.60 -12.15
N VAL A 118 10.18 5.67 -11.15
CA VAL A 118 9.92 5.13 -9.80
C VAL A 118 8.68 5.79 -9.21
N GLY A 119 8.56 7.11 -9.27
CA GLY A 119 7.39 7.83 -8.78
C GLY A 119 6.09 7.34 -9.42
N GLN A 120 6.12 7.10 -10.74
CA GLN A 120 4.96 6.57 -11.46
C GLN A 120 4.62 5.14 -10.99
N ALA A 121 5.63 4.29 -10.82
CA ALA A 121 5.43 2.92 -10.34
C ALA A 121 4.90 2.89 -8.90
N VAL A 122 5.39 3.78 -8.04
CA VAL A 122 4.88 3.95 -6.67
C VAL A 122 3.40 4.32 -6.71
N GLY A 123 3.01 5.22 -7.62
CA GLY A 123 1.62 5.65 -7.77
C GLY A 123 0.66 4.58 -8.29
N THR A 124 1.18 3.49 -8.87
CA THR A 124 0.36 2.37 -9.38
C THR A 124 0.32 1.18 -8.44
N ASN A 125 0.81 1.32 -7.22
CA ASN A 125 0.82 0.27 -6.21
C ASN A 125 -0.58 -0.34 -6.02
N PRO A 126 -0.76 -1.65 -6.27
CA PRO A 126 -2.07 -2.30 -6.14
C PRO A 126 -2.45 -2.65 -4.69
N LEU A 127 -1.50 -2.59 -3.76
CA LEU A 127 -1.68 -2.98 -2.38
C LEU A 127 -1.46 -1.79 -1.45
N ALA A 128 -2.42 -0.87 -1.43
CA ALA A 128 -2.33 0.32 -0.60
C ALA A 128 -2.07 -0.05 0.86
N ILE A 129 -1.21 0.69 1.54
CA ILE A 129 -0.80 0.49 2.92
C ILE A 129 0.09 -0.74 3.11
N VAL A 130 -0.29 -1.88 2.56
CA VAL A 130 0.44 -3.15 2.69
C VAL A 130 1.82 -3.05 2.03
N VAL A 131 1.87 -2.62 0.78
CA VAL A 131 3.13 -2.18 0.15
C VAL A 131 3.27 -0.69 0.46
N PRO A 132 4.27 -0.30 1.26
CA PRO A 132 4.27 1.00 1.93
C PRO A 132 4.72 2.15 1.03
N CYS A 133 3.95 2.44 0.00
CA CYS A 133 4.24 3.57 -0.90
C CYS A 133 4.19 4.91 -0.18
N HIS A 134 3.50 5.01 0.96
CA HIS A 134 3.48 6.20 1.79
C HIS A 134 4.82 6.50 2.47
N ARG A 135 5.75 5.53 2.52
CA ARG A 135 7.10 5.71 3.08
C ARG A 135 8.09 6.30 2.08
N VAL A 136 7.67 6.58 0.85
CA VAL A 136 8.52 7.23 -0.15
C VAL A 136 8.19 8.71 -0.19
N VAL A 137 9.21 9.54 -0.03
CA VAL A 137 9.10 11.00 0.08
C VAL A 137 10.04 11.68 -0.91
N ALA A 138 9.84 12.98 -1.11
CA ALA A 138 10.71 13.76 -1.99
C ALA A 138 12.09 13.95 -1.37
N SER A 139 13.12 14.04 -2.21
CA SER A 139 14.52 14.24 -1.77
C SER A 139 14.76 15.55 -1.06
N ASP A 140 13.90 16.56 -1.28
CA ASP A 140 14.00 17.87 -0.63
C ASP A 140 13.40 17.89 0.80
N GLY A 141 12.95 16.73 1.30
CA GLY A 141 12.31 16.62 2.61
C GLY A 141 10.81 16.80 2.60
N GLY A 142 10.20 17.13 1.46
CA GLY A 142 8.75 17.21 1.32
C GLY A 142 8.09 15.85 1.23
N LEU A 143 6.76 15.78 1.43
CA LEU A 143 6.01 14.52 1.39
C LEU A 143 6.00 13.85 0.02
N GLY A 144 6.13 14.62 -1.06
CA GLY A 144 5.90 14.11 -2.40
C GLY A 144 4.41 13.85 -2.65
N GLY A 145 4.09 13.06 -3.68
CA GLY A 145 2.72 12.75 -4.02
C GLY A 145 2.18 11.52 -3.28
N TYR A 146 0.86 11.38 -3.27
CA TYR A 146 0.19 10.18 -2.77
C TYR A 146 -1.22 10.09 -3.37
N GLY A 147 -1.59 8.90 -3.89
CA GLY A 147 -2.88 8.69 -4.55
C GLY A 147 -4.09 8.93 -3.64
N GLY A 148 -3.97 8.69 -2.35
CA GLY A 148 -5.01 8.95 -1.35
C GLY A 148 -5.01 10.37 -0.80
N GLY A 149 -4.13 11.23 -1.30
CA GLY A 149 -3.96 12.60 -0.80
C GLY A 149 -2.92 12.71 0.31
N LEU A 150 -2.35 13.89 0.45
CA LEU A 150 -1.27 14.14 1.41
C LEU A 150 -1.73 14.01 2.86
N ALA A 151 -2.99 14.32 3.14
CA ALA A 151 -3.53 14.17 4.50
C ALA A 151 -3.50 12.71 4.95
N LEU A 152 -3.87 11.77 4.07
CA LEU A 152 -3.80 10.35 4.38
C LEU A 152 -2.36 9.87 4.52
N LYS A 153 -1.47 10.29 3.63
CA LYS A 153 -0.04 9.96 3.71
C LYS A 153 0.55 10.40 5.06
N GLU A 154 0.27 11.63 5.46
CA GLU A 154 0.73 12.16 6.73
C GLU A 154 0.16 11.37 7.92
N THR A 155 -1.12 10.99 7.85
CA THR A 155 -1.76 10.16 8.87
C THR A 155 -1.08 8.80 8.99
N LEU A 156 -0.79 8.13 7.86
CA LEU A 156 -0.13 6.83 7.86
C LEU A 156 1.28 6.94 8.46
N LEU A 157 2.04 7.95 8.08
CA LEU A 157 3.38 8.16 8.64
C LEU A 157 3.32 8.44 10.14
N ARG A 158 2.33 9.20 10.58
CA ARG A 158 2.13 9.49 12.01
C ARG A 158 1.78 8.23 12.79
N ILE A 159 0.90 7.38 12.26
CA ILE A 159 0.56 6.08 12.87
C ILE A 159 1.82 5.24 13.06
N GLU A 160 2.75 5.30 12.11
CA GLU A 160 3.99 4.54 12.15
C GLU A 160 5.09 5.20 12.99
N GLY A 161 4.85 6.39 13.50
CA GLY A 161 5.85 7.13 14.26
C GLY A 161 6.93 7.78 13.40
N ALA A 162 6.72 7.86 12.10
CA ALA A 162 7.65 8.52 11.19
C ALA A 162 7.34 10.02 11.08
N ARG A 163 8.40 10.83 10.83
CA ARG A 163 8.25 12.23 10.50
C ARG A 163 8.36 12.41 8.99
N ALA A 164 7.55 13.31 8.44
CA ALA A 164 7.67 13.68 7.04
C ALA A 164 9.12 14.16 6.75
N GLY A 165 9.71 13.63 5.68
CA GLY A 165 11.06 14.03 5.24
C GLY A 165 12.21 13.46 6.07
N SER A 166 11.97 12.53 7.00
CA SER A 166 13.06 11.85 7.69
C SER A 166 13.61 10.73 6.80
N GLU A 167 14.91 10.64 6.72
CA GLU A 167 15.63 9.58 5.99
C GLU A 167 16.72 8.97 6.86
#